data_cf05850de3309fc080c4ee0a2e3f7e49
#
_entry.id   cf05850de3309fc080c4ee0a2e3f7e49
#
_cell.length_a   1.000
_cell.length_b   1.000
_cell.length_c   1.000
_cell.angle_alpha   90.00
_cell.angle_beta   90.00
_cell.angle_gamma   90.00
#
_symmetry.space_group_name_H-M   'P 1'
#
loop_
_entity.id
_entity.type
_entity.pdbx_description
1 polymer ?
#
loop_
_entity_poly.entity_id
_entity_poly.type
_entity_poly.pdbx_seq_one_letter_code
_entity_poly.pdbx_strand_id
1 'polypeptide(L)'
;MPKLRTLAPMVRTTNTATTPLPPKVKAEVYTTPAFRLWRNAVVRRAGARCEAVDHGHRCTNAAPDHRVYADHVIELRDGGSLLDINNGQCLCSSHHQIKTIDARIRRLKG
;
A
#
# COMPACT_ATOMS: atom_id res chain seq x y z
N MET A 1 -22.06 -3.01 13.48
CA MET A 1 -22.35 -2.57 12.89
C MET A 1 -22.23 -2.76 12.59
N PRO A 2 -22.25 -2.81 13.47
CA PRO A 2 -22.54 -2.51 12.92
C PRO A 2 -22.29 -2.57 12.78
N LYS A 3 -22.39 -2.37 13.60
CA LYS A 3 -22.63 -1.95 13.21
C LYS A 3 -22.66 -1.72 13.06
N LEU A 4 -22.63 -1.77 13.66
CA LEU A 4 -22.93 -1.19 13.09
C LEU A 4 -22.83 -0.94 13.05
N ARG A 5 -22.80 -0.80 13.68
CA ARG A 5 -22.94 -0.16 13.30
C ARG A 5 -22.84 0.31 13.23
N THR A 6 -22.81 0.47 13.84
CA THR A 6 -22.92 1.23 13.45
C THR A 6 -22.86 1.61 13.38
N LEU A 7 -22.84 1.94 13.97
CA LEU A 7 -22.91 2.75 13.59
C LEU A 7 -22.82 3.32 13.56
N ALA A 8 -22.85 3.50 14.04
CA ALA A 8 -22.82 4.37 13.90
C ALA A 8 -22.65 4.80 13.99
N PRO A 9 -22.38 5.10 14.44
CA PRO A 9 -22.21 5.69 14.33
C PRO A 9 -21.65 5.89 14.44
N MET A 10 -21.23 6.03 14.84
CA MET A 10 -20.68 6.43 14.84
C MET A 10 -20.24 7.00 14.90
N VAL A 11 -20.04 7.31 15.21
CA VAL A 11 -19.63 8.02 15.12
C VAL A 11 -19.12 8.67 15.01
N ARG A 12 -18.72 9.16 15.17
CA ARG A 12 -18.27 9.85 14.94
C ARG A 12 -17.69 10.65 14.67
N THR A 13 -17.56 11.02 15.03
CA THR A 13 -16.94 11.77 14.59
C THR A 13 -16.01 11.92 14.00
N THR A 14 -15.78 11.89 13.89
CA THR A 14 -14.73 12.43 13.77
C THR A 14 -13.87 12.40 12.65
N ASN A 15 -12.66 12.57 12.58
CA ASN A 15 -11.80 12.56 11.44
C ASN A 15 -11.60 11.16 10.91
N THR A 16 -12.34 10.86 9.89
CA THR A 16 -12.33 9.53 9.30
C THR A 16 -11.17 9.28 8.36
N ALA A 17 -10.50 10.36 7.89
CA ALA A 17 -9.41 10.22 6.94
C ALA A 17 -8.24 9.43 7.49
N THR A 18 -8.04 9.47 8.81
CA THR A 18 -6.94 8.78 9.45
C THR A 18 -7.34 7.45 10.09
N THR A 19 -8.60 7.10 9.99
CA THR A 19 -9.11 5.85 10.57
C THR A 19 -8.68 4.67 9.71
N PRO A 20 -7.96 3.68 10.29
CA PRO A 20 -7.59 2.50 9.51
C PRO A 20 -8.82 1.69 9.13
N LEU A 21 -8.78 1.06 7.96
CA LEU A 21 -9.84 0.16 7.53
C LEU A 21 -9.87 -1.07 8.43
N PRO A 22 -11.07 -1.61 8.74
CA PRO A 22 -11.16 -2.88 9.43
C PRO A 22 -10.46 -3.99 8.63
N PRO A 23 -9.87 -4.99 9.28
CA PRO A 23 -9.13 -6.03 8.58
C PRO A 23 -9.93 -6.74 7.49
N LYS A 24 -11.21 -7.01 7.73
CA LYS A 24 -12.06 -7.68 6.76
C LYS A 24 -12.26 -6.85 5.49
N VAL A 25 -12.54 -5.57 5.65
CA VAL A 25 -12.71 -4.66 4.51
C VAL A 25 -11.40 -4.52 3.77
N LYS A 26 -10.29 -4.43 4.50
CA LYS A 26 -8.97 -4.34 3.93
C LYS A 26 -8.66 -5.54 3.03
N ALA A 27 -8.98 -6.75 3.49
CA ALA A 27 -8.77 -7.95 2.70
C ALA A 27 -9.60 -7.94 1.43
N GLU A 28 -10.86 -7.49 1.52
CA GLU A 28 -11.75 -7.44 0.38
C GLU A 28 -11.26 -6.51 -0.72
N VAL A 29 -10.76 -5.31 -0.37
CA VAL A 29 -10.30 -4.36 -1.39
C VAL A 29 -9.10 -4.90 -2.16
N TYR A 30 -8.29 -5.75 -1.56
CA TYR A 30 -7.12 -6.33 -2.22
C TYR A 30 -7.42 -7.54 -3.08
N THR A 31 -8.69 -8.00 -3.11
CA THR A 31 -9.09 -9.15 -3.92
C THR A 31 -9.94 -8.75 -5.13
N THR A 32 -10.19 -7.46 -5.32
CA THR A 32 -11.03 -7.00 -6.42
C THR A 32 -10.30 -7.07 -7.75
N PRO A 33 -11.03 -7.24 -8.87
CA PRO A 33 -10.41 -7.15 -10.20
C PRO A 33 -9.73 -5.81 -10.45
N ALA A 34 -10.32 -4.71 -9.96
CA ALA A 34 -9.72 -3.38 -10.12
C ALA A 34 -8.36 -3.30 -9.43
N PHE A 35 -8.23 -3.87 -8.24
CA PHE A 35 -6.94 -3.88 -7.56
C PHE A 35 -5.91 -4.72 -8.32
N ARG A 36 -6.32 -5.87 -8.85
CA ARG A 36 -5.40 -6.71 -9.65
C ARG A 36 -4.91 -5.99 -10.88
N LEU A 37 -5.78 -5.24 -11.56
CA LEU A 37 -5.38 -4.44 -12.72
C LEU A 37 -4.39 -3.35 -12.33
N TRP A 38 -4.66 -2.68 -11.22
CA TRP A 38 -3.74 -1.65 -10.69
C TRP A 38 -2.37 -2.26 -10.39
N ARG A 39 -2.36 -3.38 -9.68
CA ARG A 39 -1.11 -4.07 -9.32
C ARG A 39 -0.31 -4.45 -10.56
N ASN A 40 -0.98 -5.02 -11.54
CA ASN A 40 -0.31 -5.43 -12.79
C ASN A 40 0.24 -4.24 -13.55
N ALA A 41 -0.49 -3.12 -13.55
CA ALA A 41 -0.06 -1.92 -14.23
C ALA A 41 1.17 -1.30 -13.55
N VAL A 42 1.20 -1.29 -12.22
CA VAL A 42 2.36 -0.78 -11.47
C VAL A 42 3.61 -1.60 -11.79
N VAL A 43 3.48 -2.93 -11.74
CA VAL A 43 4.62 -3.82 -12.01
C VAL A 43 5.08 -3.69 -13.46
N ARG A 44 4.13 -3.60 -14.40
CA ARG A 44 4.46 -3.47 -15.83
C ARG A 44 5.18 -2.16 -16.12
N ARG A 45 4.70 -1.07 -15.53
CA ARG A 45 5.34 0.25 -15.69
C ARG A 45 6.79 0.21 -15.23
N ALA A 46 7.06 -0.52 -14.16
CA ALA A 46 8.40 -0.63 -13.60
C ALA A 46 9.30 -1.62 -14.34
N GLY A 47 8.75 -2.37 -15.29
CA GLY A 47 9.48 -3.43 -15.97
C GLY A 47 9.75 -4.62 -15.07
N ALA A 48 8.87 -4.86 -14.10
CA ALA A 48 9.00 -5.92 -13.09
C ALA A 48 10.30 -5.82 -12.30
N ARG A 49 10.78 -4.60 -12.15
CA ARG A 49 12.04 -4.29 -11.44
C ARG A 49 11.76 -3.31 -10.32
N CYS A 50 12.43 -3.50 -9.19
CA CYS A 50 12.29 -2.63 -8.03
C CYS A 50 12.57 -1.17 -8.41
N GLU A 51 11.71 -0.27 -7.94
CA GLU A 51 11.82 1.17 -8.23
C GLU A 51 12.53 1.94 -7.12
N ALA A 52 12.94 1.27 -6.04
CA ALA A 52 13.63 1.94 -4.95
C ALA A 52 15.00 2.46 -5.39
N VAL A 53 15.37 3.60 -4.84
CA VAL A 53 16.66 4.21 -5.15
C VAL A 53 17.50 4.27 -3.88
N ASP A 54 18.69 3.67 -3.93
CA ASP A 54 19.65 3.69 -2.85
C ASP A 54 20.92 4.36 -3.34
N HIS A 55 21.41 5.34 -2.61
CA HIS A 55 22.68 6.01 -2.95
C HIS A 55 22.71 6.54 -4.39
N GLY A 56 21.57 7.02 -4.86
CA GLY A 56 21.45 7.57 -6.20
C GLY A 56 21.27 6.54 -7.31
N HIS A 57 21.19 5.26 -6.97
CA HIS A 57 21.02 4.20 -7.96
C HIS A 57 19.73 3.44 -7.76
N ARG A 58 19.01 3.19 -8.84
CA ARG A 58 17.82 2.37 -8.80
C ARG A 58 18.20 0.92 -8.56
N CYS A 59 17.46 0.27 -7.65
CA CYS A 59 17.65 -1.15 -7.35
C CYS A 59 17.53 -1.99 -8.60
N THR A 60 18.36 -3.01 -8.74
CA THR A 60 18.38 -3.89 -9.91
C THR A 60 17.59 -5.19 -9.71
N ASN A 61 17.04 -5.41 -8.53
CA ASN A 61 16.27 -6.62 -8.26
C ASN A 61 15.00 -6.65 -9.10
N ALA A 62 14.82 -7.72 -9.86
CA ALA A 62 13.73 -7.83 -10.82
C ALA A 62 13.25 -9.28 -10.91
N ALA A 63 11.99 -9.44 -11.31
CA ALA A 63 11.45 -10.76 -11.59
C ALA A 63 12.11 -11.32 -12.86
N PRO A 64 12.25 -12.64 -12.99
CA PRO A 64 11.81 -13.68 -12.05
C PRO A 64 12.80 -14.00 -10.94
N ASP A 65 14.03 -13.45 -11.00
CA ASP A 65 15.07 -13.77 -10.02
C ASP A 65 14.74 -13.29 -8.63
N HIS A 66 14.06 -12.16 -8.55
CA HIS A 66 13.62 -11.56 -7.28
C HIS A 66 12.14 -11.32 -7.32
N ARG A 67 11.47 -11.59 -6.21
CA ARG A 67 10.05 -11.29 -6.09
C ARG A 67 9.84 -9.80 -5.97
N VAL A 68 8.88 -9.26 -6.75
CA VAL A 68 8.53 -7.85 -6.70
C VAL A 68 7.06 -7.69 -6.33
N TYR A 69 6.75 -6.57 -5.69
CA TYR A 69 5.42 -6.27 -5.19
C TYR A 69 4.99 -4.90 -5.65
N ALA A 70 3.70 -4.75 -5.98
CA ALA A 70 3.11 -3.43 -6.14
C ALA A 70 2.76 -2.93 -4.74
N ASP A 71 3.23 -1.75 -4.42
CA ASP A 71 3.03 -1.14 -3.11
C ASP A 71 2.50 0.27 -3.28
N HIS A 72 1.84 0.80 -2.26
CA HIS A 72 1.35 2.17 -2.26
C HIS A 72 2.41 3.12 -1.73
N VAL A 73 2.68 4.20 -2.46
CA VAL A 73 3.62 5.22 -2.02
C VAL A 73 3.11 5.85 -0.72
N ILE A 74 1.85 6.28 -0.76
CA ILE A 74 1.14 6.76 0.44
C ILE A 74 0.16 5.66 0.82
N GLU A 75 0.31 5.13 2.02
CA GLU A 75 -0.54 4.03 2.47
C GLU A 75 -2.00 4.48 2.60
N LEU A 76 -2.91 3.51 2.43
CA LEU A 76 -4.34 3.81 2.52
C LEU A 76 -4.71 4.43 3.86
N ARG A 77 -4.11 3.96 4.94
CA ARG A 77 -4.37 4.50 6.28
C ARG A 77 -3.90 5.94 6.43
N ASP A 78 -3.00 6.39 5.55
CA ASP A 78 -2.50 7.76 5.56
C ASP A 78 -3.17 8.61 4.49
N GLY A 79 -4.26 8.12 3.90
CA GLY A 79 -5.04 8.86 2.92
C GLY A 79 -4.63 8.60 1.47
N GLY A 80 -3.77 7.63 1.22
CA GLY A 80 -3.36 7.30 -0.14
C GLY A 80 -4.49 6.65 -0.94
N SER A 81 -4.46 6.84 -2.25
CA SER A 81 -5.44 6.24 -3.15
C SER A 81 -5.14 4.77 -3.38
N LEU A 82 -6.17 3.95 -3.35
CA LEU A 82 -6.04 2.51 -3.60
C LEU A 82 -5.70 2.21 -5.05
N LEU A 83 -6.27 2.95 -6.00
CA LEU A 83 -6.22 2.59 -7.42
C LEU A 83 -5.52 3.60 -8.32
N ASP A 84 -4.98 4.68 -7.77
CA ASP A 84 -4.24 5.67 -8.55
C ASP A 84 -2.88 5.08 -8.91
N ILE A 85 -2.60 4.96 -10.20
CA ILE A 85 -1.32 4.43 -10.67
C ILE A 85 -0.13 5.28 -10.18
N ASN A 86 -0.36 6.58 -10.00
CA ASN A 86 0.68 7.48 -9.50
C ASN A 86 0.99 7.27 -8.02
N ASN A 87 0.10 6.59 -7.30
CA ASN A 87 0.33 6.20 -5.91
C ASN A 87 0.87 4.78 -5.82
N GLY A 88 1.37 4.23 -6.91
CA GLY A 88 1.92 2.89 -6.94
C GLY A 88 3.42 2.91 -7.14
N GLN A 89 4.08 1.92 -6.56
CA GLN A 89 5.50 1.68 -6.79
C GLN A 89 5.77 0.18 -6.74
N CYS A 90 6.77 -0.26 -7.49
CA CYS A 90 7.18 -1.65 -7.51
C CYS A 90 8.41 -1.81 -6.63
N LEU A 91 8.35 -2.69 -5.65
CA LEU A 91 9.45 -2.91 -4.69
C LEU A 91 9.79 -4.39 -4.61
N CYS A 92 11.08 -4.69 -4.49
CA CYS A 92 11.52 -6.04 -4.18
C CYS A 92 11.25 -6.34 -2.70
N SER A 93 11.40 -7.60 -2.30
CA SER A 93 11.14 -8.02 -0.92
C SER A 93 11.91 -7.18 0.09
N SER A 94 13.19 -6.94 -0.16
CA SER A 94 14.04 -6.20 0.77
C SER A 94 13.56 -4.77 0.97
N HIS A 95 13.28 -4.06 -0.13
CA HIS A 95 12.84 -2.68 -0.04
C HIS A 95 11.42 -2.55 0.48
N HIS A 96 10.55 -3.52 0.15
CA HIS A 96 9.21 -3.55 0.70
C HIS A 96 9.26 -3.71 2.22
N GLN A 97 10.14 -4.58 2.71
CA GLN A 97 10.31 -4.81 4.14
C GLN A 97 10.87 -3.57 4.85
N ILE A 98 11.86 -2.92 4.24
CA ILE A 98 12.44 -1.68 4.79
C ILE A 98 11.36 -0.60 4.93
N LYS A 99 10.55 -0.43 3.88
CA LYS A 99 9.47 0.55 3.90
C LYS A 99 8.47 0.26 5.02
N THR A 100 8.13 -1.01 5.21
CA THR A 100 7.19 -1.43 6.24
C THR A 100 7.74 -1.13 7.64
N ILE A 101 9.03 -1.43 7.86
CA ILE A 101 9.69 -1.18 9.14
C ILE A 101 9.75 0.32 9.41
N ASP A 102 10.15 1.12 8.42
CA ASP A 102 10.22 2.57 8.56
C ASP A 102 8.87 3.18 8.91
N ALA A 103 7.82 2.72 8.26
CA ALA A 103 6.47 3.19 8.53
C ALA A 103 6.05 2.87 9.96
N ARG A 104 6.39 1.67 10.44
CA ARG A 104 6.08 1.24 11.80
C ARG A 104 6.82 2.11 12.82
N ILE A 105 8.09 2.38 12.57
CA ILE A 105 8.90 3.23 13.46
C ILE A 105 8.32 4.63 13.53
N ARG A 106 7.95 5.21 12.40
CA ARG A 106 7.36 6.55 12.37
C ARG A 106 6.06 6.62 13.18
N ARG A 107 5.24 5.57 13.11
CA ARG A 107 3.99 5.52 13.89
C ARG A 107 4.25 5.45 15.39
N LEU A 108 5.30 4.73 15.78
CA LEU A 108 5.65 4.64 17.21
C LEU A 108 6.16 5.97 17.75
N LYS A 109 6.82 6.77 16.93
CA LYS A 109 7.33 8.07 17.33
C LYS A 109 6.25 9.16 17.30
N GLY A 110 5.31 9.00 16.42
CA GLY A 110 4.25 9.97 16.24
C GLY A 110 3.04 9.68 17.05
#